data_fd230f322630dce66815d2f67f6418e0
#
_entry.id   fd230f322630dce66815d2f67f6418e0
#
_cell.length_a   1.000
_cell.length_b   1.000
_cell.length_c   1.000
_cell.angle_alpha   90.00
_cell.angle_beta   90.00
_cell.angle_gamma   90.00
#
_symmetry.space_group_name_H-M   'P 1'
#
loop_
_entity.id
_entity.type
_entity.pdbx_description
1 polymer ?
#
loop_
_entity_poly.entity_id
_entity_poly.type
_entity_poly.pdbx_seq_one_letter_code
_entity_poly.pdbx_strand_id
1 'polypeptide(L)'
;FVPSDEGMINLEKEGLADKSIRTGDLMADILETFRTKIKENILDKFGVKKGTYCLLTLHRPASVDDYDMLCWMIDQVSQTDKTILFPAHPRTRNAIKNNNIKIPNSIKLIPPLGYLEFQTLQAKAFAILTDSGGVQKEAYLWKVPCFTLRTETEWTETIDSGWNTIVF
;
A
#
# COMPACT_ATOMS: atom_id res chain seq x y z
N PHE A 1 11.23 15.08 -15.16
CA PHE A 1 11.51 15.21 -13.72
C PHE A 1 11.57 13.81 -13.12
N VAL A 2 12.61 13.51 -12.35
CA VAL A 2 12.93 12.14 -11.88
C VAL A 2 13.08 12.13 -10.38
N PRO A 3 12.38 11.24 -9.66
CA PRO A 3 12.38 11.22 -8.20
C PRO A 3 13.60 10.53 -7.58
N SER A 4 14.26 9.60 -8.28
CA SER A 4 15.29 8.73 -7.71
C SER A 4 16.53 8.65 -8.61
N ASP A 5 17.65 8.18 -8.03
CA ASP A 5 18.87 7.93 -8.78
C ASP A 5 18.70 6.74 -9.74
N GLU A 6 17.96 5.70 -9.32
CA GLU A 6 17.59 4.56 -10.17
C GLU A 6 16.82 5.01 -11.43
N GLY A 7 15.85 5.94 -11.25
CA GLY A 7 15.14 6.54 -12.37
C GLY A 7 16.07 7.28 -13.33
N MET A 8 17.11 7.97 -12.84
CA MET A 8 18.12 8.62 -13.68
C MET A 8 18.94 7.61 -14.46
N ILE A 9 19.39 6.53 -13.80
CA ILE A 9 20.14 5.43 -14.44
C ILE A 9 19.34 4.78 -15.57
N ASN A 10 18.05 4.55 -15.33
CA ASN A 10 17.18 3.94 -16.34
C ASN A 10 16.98 4.87 -17.55
N LEU A 11 16.77 6.16 -17.32
CA LEU A 11 16.66 7.14 -18.40
C LEU A 11 17.98 7.34 -19.18
N GLU A 12 19.12 7.19 -18.53
CA GLU A 12 20.43 7.18 -19.19
C GLU A 12 20.54 5.99 -20.14
N LYS A 13 20.16 4.78 -19.71
CA LYS A 13 20.11 3.57 -20.56
C LYS A 13 19.17 3.73 -21.76
N GLU A 14 18.09 4.51 -21.61
CA GLU A 14 17.15 4.83 -22.67
C GLU A 14 17.58 6.00 -23.57
N GLY A 15 18.75 6.61 -23.32
CA GLY A 15 19.25 7.77 -24.08
C GLY A 15 18.48 9.06 -23.81
N LEU A 16 17.88 9.19 -22.64
CA LEU A 16 17.06 10.35 -22.23
C LEU A 16 17.73 11.21 -21.13
N ALA A 17 18.98 10.95 -20.79
CA ALA A 17 19.71 11.66 -19.73
C ALA A 17 19.66 13.18 -19.89
N ASP A 18 19.96 13.69 -21.11
CA ASP A 18 19.98 15.12 -21.42
C ASP A 18 18.62 15.84 -21.27
N LYS A 19 17.54 15.08 -21.26
CA LYS A 19 16.17 15.57 -21.08
C LYS A 19 15.65 15.38 -19.65
N SER A 20 16.47 14.84 -18.78
CA SER A 20 16.09 14.42 -17.44
C SER A 20 16.71 15.29 -16.37
N ILE A 21 15.92 15.65 -15.37
CA ILE A 21 16.39 16.43 -14.21
C ILE A 21 15.91 15.71 -12.94
N ARG A 22 16.86 15.40 -12.06
CA ARG A 22 16.54 14.84 -10.74
C ARG A 22 15.98 15.95 -9.86
N THR A 23 14.73 15.82 -9.46
CA THR A 23 14.00 16.82 -8.67
C THR A 23 13.69 16.41 -7.23
N GLY A 24 13.95 15.15 -6.89
CA GLY A 24 13.47 14.58 -5.64
C GLY A 24 12.03 14.06 -5.75
N ASP A 25 11.51 13.54 -4.66
CA ASP A 25 10.24 12.82 -4.59
C ASP A 25 9.17 13.62 -3.87
N LEU A 26 8.21 14.14 -4.64
CA LEU A 26 7.06 14.90 -4.10
C LEU A 26 6.23 14.09 -3.10
N MET A 27 6.19 12.76 -3.22
CA MET A 27 5.48 11.92 -2.24
C MET A 27 6.19 11.98 -0.89
N ALA A 28 7.52 11.96 -0.87
CA ALA A 28 8.30 12.10 0.34
C ALA A 28 8.10 13.47 0.99
N ASP A 29 8.12 14.55 0.19
CA ASP A 29 7.92 15.92 0.66
C ASP A 29 6.53 16.13 1.27
N ILE A 30 5.50 15.60 0.60
CA ILE A 30 4.12 15.64 1.08
C ILE A 30 4.00 14.86 2.39
N LEU A 31 4.53 13.65 2.45
CA LEU A 31 4.48 12.81 3.64
C LEU A 31 5.17 13.49 4.83
N GLU A 32 6.34 14.09 4.62
CA GLU A 32 7.07 14.81 5.67
C GLU A 32 6.25 16.02 6.17
N THR A 33 5.62 16.78 5.27
CA THR A 33 4.73 17.89 5.62
C THR A 33 3.57 17.44 6.51
N PHE A 34 3.04 16.24 6.29
CA PHE A 34 1.92 15.69 7.05
C PHE A 34 2.31 14.84 8.26
N ARG A 35 3.58 14.53 8.44
CA ARG A 35 4.08 13.69 9.54
C ARG A 35 3.63 14.19 10.92
N THR A 36 3.61 15.51 11.13
CA THR A 36 3.17 16.15 12.39
C THR A 36 1.66 16.25 12.53
N LYS A 37 0.90 16.00 11.46
CA LYS A 37 -0.57 16.10 11.42
C LYS A 37 -1.29 14.78 11.68
N ILE A 38 -0.54 13.74 11.97
CA ILE A 38 -1.09 12.41 12.30
C ILE A 38 -1.88 12.48 13.59
N LYS A 39 -3.11 11.95 13.57
CA LYS A 39 -4.03 11.95 14.72
C LYS A 39 -4.33 10.51 15.14
N GLU A 40 -3.90 10.12 16.33
CA GLU A 40 -4.06 8.74 16.82
C GLU A 40 -5.53 8.35 17.11
N ASN A 41 -6.42 9.31 17.30
CA ASN A 41 -7.84 9.08 17.52
C ASN A 41 -8.54 8.32 16.36
N ILE A 42 -7.93 8.27 15.18
CA ILE A 42 -8.45 7.46 14.07
C ILE A 42 -8.39 5.96 14.37
N LEU A 43 -7.45 5.49 15.17
CA LEU A 43 -7.33 4.10 15.56
C LEU A 43 -8.55 3.65 16.37
N ASP A 44 -9.04 4.50 17.27
CA ASP A 44 -10.21 4.23 18.11
C ASP A 44 -11.48 4.08 17.25
N LYS A 45 -11.61 4.90 16.19
CA LYS A 45 -12.72 4.80 15.23
C LYS A 45 -12.85 3.39 14.61
N PHE A 46 -11.73 2.69 14.44
CA PHE A 46 -11.71 1.35 13.86
C PHE A 46 -11.49 0.24 14.90
N GLY A 47 -11.38 0.59 16.18
CA GLY A 47 -11.18 -0.37 17.28
C GLY A 47 -9.87 -1.13 17.16
N VAL A 48 -8.79 -0.47 16.75
CA VAL A 48 -7.44 -1.04 16.64
C VAL A 48 -6.43 -0.23 17.43
N LYS A 49 -5.29 -0.83 17.73
CA LYS A 49 -4.16 -0.17 18.40
C LYS A 49 -2.93 -0.20 17.50
N LYS A 50 -1.99 0.72 17.76
CA LYS A 50 -0.70 0.75 17.05
C LYS A 50 -0.04 -0.63 17.08
N GLY A 51 0.39 -1.13 15.92
CA GLY A 51 1.11 -2.39 15.76
C GLY A 51 0.25 -3.66 15.92
N THR A 52 -1.08 -3.54 16.05
CA THR A 52 -1.95 -4.72 16.25
C THR A 52 -2.75 -5.14 15.02
N TYR A 53 -2.61 -4.44 13.90
CA TYR A 53 -3.37 -4.68 12.68
C TYR A 53 -2.49 -4.57 11.44
N CYS A 54 -2.90 -5.22 10.38
CA CYS A 54 -2.38 -5.00 9.03
C CYS A 54 -3.31 -4.07 8.24
N LEU A 55 -2.74 -3.26 7.34
CA LEU A 55 -3.52 -2.42 6.43
C LEU A 55 -3.44 -3.01 5.03
N LEU A 56 -4.60 -3.34 4.44
CA LEU A 56 -4.70 -3.94 3.11
C LEU A 56 -5.21 -2.93 2.09
N THR A 57 -4.58 -2.87 0.93
CA THR A 57 -5.13 -2.20 -0.25
C THR A 57 -5.04 -3.07 -1.49
N LEU A 58 -6.17 -3.24 -2.19
CA LEU A 58 -6.28 -3.92 -3.48
C LEU A 58 -7.14 -3.05 -4.39
N HIS A 59 -6.59 -2.62 -5.53
CA HIS A 59 -7.30 -1.74 -6.45
C HIS A 59 -6.85 -1.87 -7.91
N ARG A 60 -5.77 -2.61 -8.19
CA ARG A 60 -5.32 -2.83 -9.58
C ARG A 60 -6.28 -3.75 -10.33
N PRO A 61 -6.50 -3.51 -11.65
CA PRO A 61 -7.31 -4.40 -12.47
C PRO A 61 -6.91 -5.87 -12.33
N ALA A 62 -5.62 -6.17 -12.43
CA ALA A 62 -5.10 -7.53 -12.30
C ALA A 62 -5.42 -8.21 -10.96
N SER A 63 -5.61 -7.43 -9.89
CA SER A 63 -5.92 -7.95 -8.55
C SER A 63 -7.42 -8.05 -8.28
N VAL A 64 -8.25 -7.22 -8.93
CA VAL A 64 -9.67 -7.06 -8.51
C VAL A 64 -10.69 -7.40 -9.58
N ASP A 65 -10.31 -7.45 -10.87
CA ASP A 65 -11.23 -7.78 -11.96
C ASP A 65 -11.31 -9.28 -12.21
N ASP A 66 -10.28 -10.03 -11.81
CA ASP A 66 -10.26 -11.49 -11.82
C ASP A 66 -10.84 -11.99 -10.49
N TYR A 67 -11.95 -12.73 -10.59
CA TYR A 67 -12.66 -13.28 -9.43
C TYR A 67 -11.81 -14.25 -8.62
N ASP A 68 -11.15 -15.19 -9.29
CA ASP A 68 -10.37 -16.24 -8.65
C ASP A 68 -9.15 -15.63 -7.97
N MET A 69 -8.49 -14.67 -8.62
CA MET A 69 -7.36 -13.94 -8.05
C MET A 69 -7.77 -13.15 -6.81
N LEU A 70 -8.88 -12.41 -6.87
CA LEU A 70 -9.35 -11.62 -5.72
C LEU A 70 -9.73 -12.52 -4.54
N CYS A 71 -10.44 -13.63 -4.79
CA CYS A 71 -10.78 -14.61 -3.78
C CYS A 71 -9.52 -15.20 -3.13
N TRP A 72 -8.57 -15.62 -3.96
CA TRP A 72 -7.33 -16.20 -3.50
C TRP A 72 -6.52 -15.19 -2.66
N MET A 73 -6.37 -13.95 -3.11
CA MET A 73 -5.69 -12.89 -2.33
C MET A 73 -6.34 -12.66 -0.97
N ILE A 74 -7.68 -12.56 -0.93
CA ILE A 74 -8.43 -12.39 0.32
C ILE A 74 -8.19 -13.58 1.26
N ASP A 75 -8.21 -14.80 0.73
CA ASP A 75 -7.93 -16.01 1.52
C ASP A 75 -6.49 -15.97 2.07
N GLN A 76 -5.49 -15.74 1.23
CA GLN A 76 -4.09 -15.73 1.65
C GLN A 76 -3.82 -14.67 2.74
N VAL A 77 -4.27 -13.44 2.55
CA VAL A 77 -4.04 -12.39 3.56
C VAL A 77 -4.80 -12.68 4.85
N SER A 78 -5.91 -13.41 4.81
CA SER A 78 -6.70 -13.75 5.99
C SER A 78 -6.05 -14.78 6.92
N GLN A 79 -4.98 -15.45 6.49
CA GLN A 79 -4.25 -16.45 7.27
C GLN A 79 -3.43 -15.83 8.43
N THR A 80 -3.32 -14.52 8.50
CA THR A 80 -2.66 -13.85 9.62
C THR A 80 -3.52 -13.91 10.89
N ASP A 81 -2.85 -13.90 12.06
CA ASP A 81 -3.46 -13.76 13.39
C ASP A 81 -3.93 -12.32 13.70
N LYS A 82 -3.63 -11.37 12.80
CA LYS A 82 -3.92 -9.96 13.01
C LYS A 82 -5.24 -9.54 12.38
N THR A 83 -5.88 -8.54 12.96
CA THR A 83 -6.97 -7.82 12.29
C THR A 83 -6.45 -7.14 11.04
N ILE A 84 -7.15 -7.28 9.91
CA ILE A 84 -6.85 -6.58 8.68
C ILE A 84 -7.86 -5.44 8.50
N LEU A 85 -7.39 -4.21 8.42
CA LEU A 85 -8.20 -3.09 7.97
C LEU A 85 -8.10 -2.99 6.45
N PHE A 86 -9.24 -3.04 5.76
CA PHE A 86 -9.30 -2.96 4.31
C PHE A 86 -10.14 -1.77 3.86
N PRO A 87 -9.55 -0.56 3.72
CA PRO A 87 -10.21 0.58 3.09
C PRO A 87 -10.36 0.32 1.59
N ALA A 88 -11.43 -0.38 1.22
CA ALA A 88 -11.60 -0.84 -0.14
C ALA A 88 -12.09 0.27 -1.08
N HIS A 89 -11.37 0.45 -2.18
CA HIS A 89 -11.77 1.32 -3.29
C HIS A 89 -13.14 0.92 -3.84
N PRO A 90 -13.97 1.83 -4.37
CA PRO A 90 -15.28 1.51 -4.93
C PRO A 90 -15.27 0.37 -5.95
N ARG A 91 -14.27 0.29 -6.82
CA ARG A 91 -14.08 -0.82 -7.77
C ARG A 91 -14.02 -2.17 -7.05
N THR A 92 -13.16 -2.28 -6.05
CA THR A 92 -12.97 -3.51 -5.26
C THR A 92 -14.22 -3.87 -4.47
N ARG A 93 -14.88 -2.87 -3.87
CA ARG A 93 -16.16 -3.10 -3.16
C ARG A 93 -17.25 -3.63 -4.10
N ASN A 94 -17.31 -3.08 -5.31
CA ASN A 94 -18.26 -3.56 -6.32
C ASN A 94 -17.93 -4.98 -6.77
N ALA A 95 -16.66 -5.31 -7.00
CA ALA A 95 -16.23 -6.66 -7.35
C ALA A 95 -16.61 -7.67 -6.25
N ILE A 96 -16.33 -7.35 -4.98
CA ILE A 96 -16.70 -8.18 -3.83
C ILE A 96 -18.22 -8.38 -3.77
N LYS A 97 -19.01 -7.31 -3.91
CA LYS A 97 -20.48 -7.35 -3.84
C LYS A 97 -21.08 -8.13 -5.01
N ASN A 98 -20.69 -7.81 -6.24
CA ASN A 98 -21.28 -8.39 -7.45
C ASN A 98 -21.00 -9.90 -7.57
N ASN A 99 -19.85 -10.34 -7.05
CA ASN A 99 -19.46 -11.73 -7.08
C ASN A 99 -19.79 -12.48 -5.77
N ASN A 100 -20.48 -11.84 -4.82
CA ASN A 100 -20.85 -12.43 -3.52
C ASN A 100 -19.64 -13.01 -2.75
N ILE A 101 -18.47 -12.35 -2.82
CA ILE A 101 -17.24 -12.82 -2.16
C ILE A 101 -17.43 -12.69 -0.64
N LYS A 102 -17.25 -13.79 0.07
CA LYS A 102 -17.31 -13.82 1.52
C LYS A 102 -16.01 -13.24 2.09
N ILE A 103 -16.15 -12.21 2.91
CA ILE A 103 -15.01 -11.61 3.61
C ILE A 103 -14.83 -12.32 4.96
N PRO A 104 -13.64 -12.89 5.24
CA PRO A 104 -13.34 -13.49 6.54
C PRO A 104 -13.46 -12.50 7.70
N ASN A 105 -13.80 -13.00 8.89
CA ASN A 105 -13.97 -12.16 10.09
C ASN A 105 -12.71 -11.41 10.53
N SER A 106 -11.52 -11.89 10.13
CA SER A 106 -10.24 -11.21 10.35
C SER A 106 -10.11 -9.91 9.54
N ILE A 107 -10.92 -9.75 8.48
CA ILE A 107 -10.86 -8.59 7.58
C ILE A 107 -12.03 -7.65 7.86
N LYS A 108 -11.72 -6.43 8.30
CA LYS A 108 -12.68 -5.33 8.45
C LYS A 108 -12.70 -4.49 7.18
N LEU A 109 -13.73 -4.69 6.35
CA LEU A 109 -13.95 -3.90 5.14
C LEU A 109 -14.50 -2.52 5.54
N ILE A 110 -13.70 -1.47 5.38
CA ILE A 110 -14.05 -0.09 5.73
C ILE A 110 -14.20 0.79 4.48
N PRO A 111 -14.94 1.91 4.56
CA PRO A 111 -14.99 2.88 3.46
C PRO A 111 -13.61 3.43 3.08
N PRO A 112 -13.45 3.94 1.84
CA PRO A 112 -12.28 4.72 1.47
C PRO A 112 -12.04 5.86 2.47
N LEU A 113 -10.77 6.15 2.72
CA LEU A 113 -10.33 7.14 3.71
C LEU A 113 -9.77 8.38 3.03
N GLY A 114 -9.83 9.51 3.71
CA GLY A 114 -9.06 10.68 3.33
C GLY A 114 -7.56 10.44 3.55
N TYR A 115 -6.72 11.23 2.85
CA TYR A 115 -5.27 11.04 2.84
C TYR A 115 -4.67 10.99 4.26
N LEU A 116 -5.00 11.95 5.14
CA LEU A 116 -4.45 12.00 6.51
C LEU A 116 -4.87 10.81 7.36
N GLU A 117 -6.11 10.33 7.23
CA GLU A 117 -6.59 9.15 7.94
C GLU A 117 -5.83 7.91 7.46
N PHE A 118 -5.67 7.78 6.13
CA PHE A 118 -4.96 6.67 5.53
C PHE A 118 -3.48 6.65 5.93
N GLN A 119 -2.80 7.80 5.87
CA GLN A 119 -1.40 7.94 6.31
C GLN A 119 -1.23 7.61 7.81
N THR A 120 -2.20 7.99 8.64
CA THR A 120 -2.17 7.64 10.06
C THR A 120 -2.26 6.12 10.25
N LEU A 121 -3.17 5.45 9.52
CA LEU A 121 -3.27 3.99 9.59
C LEU A 121 -2.02 3.30 9.03
N GLN A 122 -1.39 3.81 7.97
CA GLN A 122 -0.13 3.28 7.48
C GLN A 122 0.97 3.38 8.55
N ALA A 123 1.19 4.58 9.09
CA ALA A 123 2.26 4.86 10.07
C ALA A 123 2.13 4.05 11.38
N LYS A 124 0.95 3.54 11.68
CA LYS A 124 0.65 2.81 12.93
C LYS A 124 0.35 1.32 12.72
N ALA A 125 0.38 0.84 11.49
CA ALA A 125 0.16 -0.57 11.18
C ALA A 125 1.31 -1.46 11.68
N PHE A 126 1.02 -2.74 11.89
CA PHE A 126 2.03 -3.78 12.05
C PHE A 126 2.74 -4.06 10.72
N ALA A 127 1.96 -4.17 9.65
CA ALA A 127 2.43 -4.36 8.29
C ALA A 127 1.41 -3.80 7.29
N ILE A 128 1.88 -3.54 6.08
CA ILE A 128 1.07 -3.10 4.94
C ILE A 128 1.08 -4.20 3.89
N LEU A 129 -0.11 -4.55 3.39
CA LEU A 129 -0.35 -5.53 2.33
C LEU A 129 -0.92 -4.75 1.15
N THR A 130 -0.24 -4.70 0.01
CA THR A 130 -0.67 -3.79 -1.07
C THR A 130 -0.26 -4.23 -2.47
N ASP A 131 -1.14 -3.92 -3.44
CA ASP A 131 -0.83 -3.95 -4.88
C ASP A 131 -0.43 -2.58 -5.44
N SER A 132 -0.40 -1.53 -4.60
CA SER A 132 -0.14 -0.14 -4.99
C SER A 132 1.33 0.23 -4.90
N GLY A 133 1.93 0.72 -5.99
CA GLY A 133 3.30 1.26 -5.99
C GLY A 133 3.47 2.45 -5.04
N GLY A 134 2.50 3.39 -5.03
CA GLY A 134 2.54 4.54 -4.14
C GLY A 134 2.52 4.15 -2.65
N VAL A 135 1.67 3.19 -2.29
CA VAL A 135 1.58 2.70 -0.89
C VAL A 135 2.85 1.97 -0.45
N GLN A 136 3.53 1.25 -1.35
CA GLN A 136 4.84 0.65 -1.08
C GLN A 136 5.88 1.71 -0.69
N LYS A 137 5.93 2.81 -1.45
CA LYS A 137 6.83 3.93 -1.17
C LYS A 137 6.49 4.63 0.14
N GLU A 138 5.22 4.87 0.40
CA GLU A 138 4.76 5.46 1.66
C GLU A 138 5.09 4.55 2.86
N ALA A 139 4.87 3.24 2.75
CA ALA A 139 5.25 2.25 3.77
C ALA A 139 6.74 2.32 4.12
N TYR A 140 7.58 2.37 3.09
CA TYR A 140 9.03 2.54 3.22
C TYR A 140 9.40 3.82 3.97
N LEU A 141 8.77 4.95 3.62
CA LEU A 141 8.99 6.25 4.27
C LEU A 141 8.51 6.26 5.74
N TRP A 142 7.47 5.52 6.06
CA TRP A 142 7.00 5.31 7.43
C TRP A 142 7.79 4.28 8.23
N LYS A 143 8.69 3.51 7.57
CA LYS A 143 9.41 2.36 8.15
C LYS A 143 8.44 1.35 8.74
N VAL A 144 7.42 1.01 7.96
CA VAL A 144 6.46 -0.05 8.25
C VAL A 144 6.69 -1.19 7.26
N PRO A 145 6.84 -2.44 7.70
CA PRO A 145 7.01 -3.59 6.80
C PRO A 145 5.91 -3.64 5.75
N CYS A 146 6.29 -3.82 4.49
CA CYS A 146 5.38 -3.89 3.35
C CYS A 146 5.48 -5.26 2.69
N PHE A 147 4.34 -5.83 2.34
CA PHE A 147 4.24 -7.02 1.51
C PHE A 147 3.53 -6.64 0.22
N THR A 148 4.28 -6.69 -0.87
CA THR A 148 3.79 -6.32 -2.20
C THR A 148 3.08 -7.50 -2.83
N LEU A 149 1.77 -7.34 -3.00
CA LEU A 149 0.88 -8.35 -3.59
C LEU A 149 0.93 -8.28 -5.13
N ARG A 150 2.12 -8.45 -5.68
CA ARG A 150 2.45 -8.40 -7.11
C ARG A 150 3.68 -9.26 -7.39
N THR A 151 3.91 -9.59 -8.66
CA THR A 151 5.11 -10.31 -9.13
C THR A 151 6.35 -9.42 -9.26
N GLU A 152 6.17 -8.10 -9.29
CA GLU A 152 7.24 -7.12 -9.50
C GLU A 152 6.94 -5.79 -8.80
N THR A 153 7.96 -4.96 -8.65
CA THR A 153 7.84 -3.58 -8.18
C THR A 153 8.78 -2.65 -8.95
N GLU A 154 8.34 -1.42 -9.14
CA GLU A 154 9.13 -0.29 -9.63
C GLU A 154 10.05 0.31 -8.55
N TRP A 155 9.90 -0.07 -7.29
CA TRP A 155 10.61 0.50 -6.14
C TRP A 155 11.62 -0.49 -5.56
N THR A 156 12.67 -0.82 -6.32
CA THR A 156 13.70 -1.79 -5.94
C THR A 156 14.42 -1.40 -4.65
N GLU A 157 14.63 -0.10 -4.41
CA GLU A 157 15.23 0.41 -3.19
C GLU A 157 14.47 0.04 -1.91
N THR A 158 13.15 -0.17 -2.02
CA THR A 158 12.33 -0.60 -0.87
C THR A 158 12.59 -2.06 -0.49
N ILE A 159 12.92 -2.90 -1.49
CA ILE A 159 13.30 -4.30 -1.30
C ILE A 159 14.72 -4.37 -0.75
N ASP A 160 15.68 -3.69 -1.38
CA ASP A 160 17.10 -3.71 -1.03
C ASP A 160 17.32 -3.24 0.42
N SER A 161 16.48 -2.32 0.89
CA SER A 161 16.50 -1.84 2.26
C SER A 161 15.82 -2.77 3.27
N GLY A 162 15.18 -3.85 2.83
CA GLY A 162 14.48 -4.84 3.66
C GLY A 162 13.11 -4.39 4.19
N TRP A 163 12.57 -3.27 3.71
CA TRP A 163 11.23 -2.79 4.13
C TRP A 163 10.09 -3.31 3.29
N ASN A 164 10.37 -3.90 2.14
CA ASN A 164 9.36 -4.44 1.23
C ASN A 164 9.72 -5.86 0.79
N THR A 165 8.73 -6.72 0.72
CA THR A 165 8.84 -8.10 0.25
C THR A 165 7.79 -8.34 -0.82
N ILE A 166 8.21 -8.83 -1.99
CA ILE A 166 7.29 -9.32 -3.02
C ILE A 166 6.82 -10.72 -2.61
N VAL A 167 5.50 -10.96 -2.62
CA VAL A 167 4.90 -12.20 -2.11
C VAL A 167 4.12 -13.01 -3.15
N PHE A 168 4.31 -12.69 -4.45
CA PHE A 168 3.79 -13.48 -5.57
C PHE A 168 4.87 -13.83 -6.58
#